data_0c5bbd7aeedeb935b9859a4087c6d0d2
#
_entry.id   0c5bbd7aeedeb935b9859a4087c6d0d2
#
_cell.length_a   1.000
_cell.length_b   1.000
_cell.length_c   1.000
_cell.angle_alpha   90.00
_cell.angle_beta   90.00
_cell.angle_gamma   90.00
#
_symmetry.space_group_name_H-M   'P 1'
#
loop_
_entity.id
_entity.type
_entity.pdbx_description
1 polymer ?
#
loop_
_entity_poly.entity_id
_entity_poly.type
_entity_poly.pdbx_seq_one_letter_code
_entity_poly.pdbx_strand_id
1 'polypeptide(L)'
;MRHARHGLTTLLCAGLTLLASLTVNAAPPVAIGINYPRSGEYSQEGLMQMRGALMAIDEINAAGGVLGRPITLLEADTASRPAQAADNVDRLADQGARMLFGGSSSAVAVAAGQRARERGLLYFGTLTYSNDTTGKDGHRYMFRECYNAWMSSRVLGQHLREHFADQRYFYITADYTWGHTTEASMRRFTDTESEDEHGRTMVPFPGGRYRQIQAALAEAADSDAEVLVMVLFGNQMVTAMRIAYEMSLTRRMQIVVPNLTLSMVEQAGPGIMAGVLGASPWTWNVPFHYDYPRGQAFVNAFAERYETYPSTSAASAYSIVYQWRDAVERTRSFDSERLISALEGHRYTLLKDEQEWRAFDHQNVQSVYAVRINPRDTVMADRFRQDYFEILGAMEGERAAQTQVEWIAERRRYGQPPRLE
;
A
#
# COMPACT_ATOMS: atom_id res chain seq x y z
N MET A 1 -97.76 -24.40 -22.69
CA MET A 1 -97.26 -23.09 -23.04
C MET A 1 -96.85 -22.30 -21.77
N ARG A 2 -95.71 -22.50 -21.21
CA ARG A 2 -95.10 -21.63 -20.19
C ARG A 2 -93.64 -21.98 -20.12
N HIS A 3 -92.81 -21.05 -20.55
CA HIS A 3 -91.37 -21.15 -20.48
C HIS A 3 -90.85 -20.83 -19.09
N ALA A 4 -90.13 -21.77 -18.48
CA ALA A 4 -89.43 -21.53 -17.23
C ALA A 4 -87.96 -21.08 -17.58
N ARG A 5 -87.56 -19.89 -17.13
CA ARG A 5 -86.17 -19.37 -17.22
C ARG A 5 -85.43 -19.74 -15.92
N HIS A 6 -84.39 -20.51 -16.05
CA HIS A 6 -83.45 -20.76 -14.95
C HIS A 6 -82.36 -19.69 -14.98
N GLY A 7 -82.30 -18.90 -13.91
CA GLY A 7 -81.22 -17.96 -13.68
C GLY A 7 -80.03 -18.67 -13.02
N LEU A 8 -78.84 -18.56 -13.67
CA LEU A 8 -77.58 -19.06 -13.14
C LEU A 8 -76.88 -17.91 -12.40
N THR A 9 -76.79 -18.01 -11.09
CA THR A 9 -76.11 -17.04 -10.24
C THR A 9 -74.65 -17.48 -10.12
N THR A 10 -73.73 -16.73 -10.78
CA THR A 10 -72.29 -16.93 -10.70
C THR A 10 -71.78 -16.20 -9.48
N LEU A 11 -71.30 -16.92 -8.46
CA LEU A 11 -70.52 -16.36 -7.34
C LEU A 11 -69.11 -16.08 -7.80
N LEU A 12 -68.74 -14.79 -7.82
CA LEU A 12 -67.36 -14.32 -8.00
C LEU A 12 -66.69 -14.31 -6.62
N CYS A 13 -65.82 -15.30 -6.35
CA CYS A 13 -64.88 -15.27 -5.22
C CYS A 13 -63.68 -14.35 -5.57
N ALA A 14 -63.68 -13.10 -5.10
CA ALA A 14 -62.53 -12.22 -5.16
C ALA A 14 -61.52 -12.65 -4.08
N GLY A 15 -60.49 -13.40 -4.48
CA GLY A 15 -59.31 -13.67 -3.65
C GLY A 15 -58.46 -12.44 -3.52
N LEU A 16 -58.51 -11.73 -2.38
CA LEU A 16 -57.59 -10.67 -2.01
C LEU A 16 -56.24 -11.32 -1.60
N THR A 17 -55.29 -11.41 -2.52
CA THR A 17 -53.88 -11.73 -2.18
C THR A 17 -53.28 -10.53 -1.50
N LEU A 18 -53.15 -10.55 -0.17
CA LEU A 18 -52.38 -9.62 0.62
C LEU A 18 -50.88 -9.86 0.30
N LEU A 19 -50.32 -9.09 -0.60
CA LEU A 19 -48.86 -8.91 -0.74
C LEU A 19 -48.36 -8.16 0.49
N ALA A 20 -47.98 -8.90 1.53
CA ALA A 20 -47.21 -8.34 2.62
C ALA A 20 -45.84 -7.90 2.06
N SER A 21 -45.69 -6.61 1.76
CA SER A 21 -44.41 -6.00 1.48
C SER A 21 -43.56 -6.13 2.74
N LEU A 22 -42.73 -7.16 2.82
CA LEU A 22 -41.66 -7.23 3.79
C LEU A 22 -40.73 -6.05 3.51
N THR A 23 -40.93 -4.94 4.21
CA THR A 23 -39.94 -3.91 4.33
C THR A 23 -38.72 -4.54 5.03
N VAL A 24 -37.78 -5.03 4.23
CA VAL A 24 -36.46 -5.41 4.74
C VAL A 24 -35.88 -4.10 5.31
N ASN A 25 -35.98 -3.95 6.62
CA ASN A 25 -35.36 -2.85 7.34
C ASN A 25 -33.85 -3.08 7.21
N ALA A 26 -33.21 -2.42 6.24
CA ALA A 26 -31.77 -2.55 6.02
C ALA A 26 -31.07 -2.20 7.32
N ALA A 27 -30.24 -3.08 7.82
CA ALA A 27 -29.46 -2.83 9.03
C ALA A 27 -28.64 -1.54 8.86
N PRO A 28 -28.48 -0.74 9.91
CA PRO A 28 -27.78 0.56 9.78
C PRO A 28 -26.34 0.33 9.27
N PRO A 29 -25.83 1.21 8.41
CA PRO A 29 -24.51 1.04 7.82
C PRO A 29 -23.42 0.98 8.90
N VAL A 30 -22.29 0.35 8.56
CA VAL A 30 -21.07 0.35 9.38
C VAL A 30 -20.05 1.29 8.75
N ALA A 31 -19.49 2.21 9.54
CA ALA A 31 -18.50 3.16 9.07
C ALA A 31 -17.07 2.61 9.22
N ILE A 32 -16.25 2.80 8.21
CA ILE A 32 -14.79 2.66 8.27
C ILE A 32 -14.14 3.98 7.86
N GLY A 33 -12.93 4.27 8.36
CA GLY A 33 -12.27 5.55 8.12
C GLY A 33 -11.01 5.42 7.28
N ILE A 34 -10.90 6.22 6.20
CA ILE A 34 -9.66 6.40 5.46
C ILE A 34 -8.98 7.70 5.88
N ASN A 35 -7.76 7.59 6.42
CA ASN A 35 -6.91 8.70 6.85
C ASN A 35 -5.73 8.81 5.87
N TYR A 36 -5.93 9.52 4.78
CA TYR A 36 -5.10 9.46 3.58
C TYR A 36 -4.63 10.85 3.12
N PRO A 37 -3.56 10.95 2.32
CA PRO A 37 -3.10 12.23 1.80
C PRO A 37 -3.93 12.65 0.59
N ARG A 38 -5.07 13.31 0.82
CA ARG A 38 -5.83 13.95 -0.26
C ARG A 38 -5.07 15.14 -0.83
N SER A 39 -4.25 15.78 0.00
CA SER A 39 -3.33 16.86 -0.38
C SER A 39 -1.92 16.63 0.16
N GLY A 40 -0.95 17.47 -0.25
CA GLY A 40 0.43 17.39 0.19
C GLY A 40 1.31 16.50 -0.70
N GLU A 41 2.48 16.12 -0.20
CA GLU A 41 3.58 15.47 -0.94
C GLU A 41 3.18 14.16 -1.66
N TYR A 42 2.20 13.44 -1.13
CA TYR A 42 1.81 12.10 -1.60
C TYR A 42 0.36 12.03 -2.10
N SER A 43 -0.20 13.15 -2.56
CA SER A 43 -1.62 13.22 -2.95
C SER A 43 -2.00 12.25 -4.09
N GLN A 44 -1.10 11.96 -5.01
CA GLN A 44 -1.37 11.01 -6.10
C GLN A 44 -1.56 9.58 -5.56
N GLU A 45 -0.73 9.17 -4.60
CA GLU A 45 -0.90 7.90 -3.92
C GLU A 45 -2.19 7.86 -3.10
N GLY A 46 -2.58 8.98 -2.50
CA GLY A 46 -3.86 9.14 -1.81
C GLY A 46 -5.07 8.93 -2.72
N LEU A 47 -5.05 9.48 -3.92
CA LEU A 47 -6.10 9.26 -4.93
C LEU A 47 -6.26 7.78 -5.26
N MET A 48 -5.15 7.07 -5.43
CA MET A 48 -5.16 5.64 -5.73
C MET A 48 -5.70 4.81 -4.55
N GLN A 49 -5.31 5.13 -3.31
CA GLN A 49 -5.88 4.50 -2.11
C GLN A 49 -7.41 4.65 -2.08
N MET A 50 -7.91 5.86 -2.31
CA MET A 50 -9.33 6.14 -2.33
C MET A 50 -10.07 5.32 -3.39
N ARG A 51 -9.55 5.26 -4.61
CA ARG A 51 -10.14 4.49 -5.71
C ARG A 51 -10.20 2.99 -5.40
N GLY A 52 -9.12 2.42 -4.86
CA GLY A 52 -9.07 1.03 -4.44
C GLY A 52 -10.06 0.71 -3.31
N ALA A 53 -10.14 1.57 -2.30
CA ALA A 53 -11.08 1.43 -1.20
C ALA A 53 -12.55 1.48 -1.66
N LEU A 54 -12.89 2.44 -2.53
CA LEU A 54 -14.25 2.56 -3.08
C LEU A 54 -14.65 1.34 -3.89
N MET A 55 -13.74 0.78 -4.70
CA MET A 55 -14.04 -0.45 -5.43
C MET A 55 -14.36 -1.61 -4.50
N ALA A 56 -13.53 -1.83 -3.47
CA ALA A 56 -13.78 -2.89 -2.49
C ALA A 56 -15.13 -2.69 -1.76
N ILE A 57 -15.42 -1.46 -1.34
CA ILE A 57 -16.67 -1.11 -0.64
C ILE A 57 -17.89 -1.36 -1.55
N ASP A 58 -17.84 -0.91 -2.80
CA ASP A 58 -18.93 -1.09 -3.76
C ASP A 58 -19.19 -2.58 -4.03
N GLU A 59 -18.14 -3.38 -4.25
CA GLU A 59 -18.25 -4.82 -4.45
C GLU A 59 -18.84 -5.54 -3.21
N ILE A 60 -18.35 -5.20 -2.02
CA ILE A 60 -18.84 -5.79 -0.77
C ILE A 60 -20.30 -5.40 -0.53
N ASN A 61 -20.65 -4.14 -0.74
CA ASN A 61 -22.03 -3.66 -0.57
C ASN A 61 -22.98 -4.30 -1.58
N ALA A 62 -22.56 -4.47 -2.83
CA ALA A 62 -23.34 -5.20 -3.85
C ALA A 62 -23.55 -6.67 -3.48
N ALA A 63 -22.62 -7.28 -2.74
CA ALA A 63 -22.72 -8.65 -2.22
C ALA A 63 -23.48 -8.75 -0.88
N GLY A 64 -24.12 -7.68 -0.40
CA GLY A 64 -24.92 -7.68 0.84
C GLY A 64 -24.23 -7.04 2.06
N GLY A 65 -23.07 -6.41 1.87
CA GLY A 65 -22.34 -5.71 2.92
C GLY A 65 -21.55 -6.62 3.84
N VAL A 66 -21.33 -6.18 5.06
CA VAL A 66 -20.65 -6.93 6.14
C VAL A 66 -21.63 -7.20 7.27
N LEU A 67 -21.80 -8.46 7.65
CA LEU A 67 -22.87 -8.92 8.57
C LEU A 67 -24.26 -8.38 8.18
N GLY A 68 -24.56 -8.29 6.88
CA GLY A 68 -25.81 -7.75 6.34
C GLY A 68 -25.94 -6.22 6.45
N ARG A 69 -24.86 -5.49 6.70
CA ARG A 69 -24.81 -4.02 6.84
C ARG A 69 -23.95 -3.42 5.73
N PRO A 70 -24.42 -2.41 5.01
CA PRO A 70 -23.58 -1.72 4.03
C PRO A 70 -22.43 -0.97 4.74
N ILE A 71 -21.26 -0.94 4.08
CA ILE A 71 -20.10 -0.16 4.53
C ILE A 71 -20.24 1.26 4.03
N THR A 72 -19.99 2.24 4.89
CA THR A 72 -19.80 3.65 4.54
C THR A 72 -18.37 4.08 4.82
N LEU A 73 -17.80 4.91 3.94
CA LEU A 73 -16.45 5.42 4.07
C LEU A 73 -16.47 6.85 4.66
N LEU A 74 -15.76 7.04 5.77
CA LEU A 74 -15.45 8.34 6.33
C LEU A 74 -14.05 8.75 5.87
N GLU A 75 -13.89 10.03 5.51
CA GLU A 75 -12.66 10.52 4.91
C GLU A 75 -11.98 11.59 5.76
N ALA A 76 -10.64 11.53 5.82
CA ALA A 76 -9.84 12.57 6.46
C ALA A 76 -8.52 12.79 5.70
N ASP A 77 -8.23 14.07 5.41
CA ASP A 77 -6.99 14.47 4.75
C ASP A 77 -5.86 14.63 5.76
N THR A 78 -4.80 13.85 5.60
CA THR A 78 -3.58 13.98 6.42
C THR A 78 -2.69 15.13 5.96
N ALA A 79 -2.86 15.61 4.75
CA ALA A 79 -1.94 16.54 4.07
C ALA A 79 -0.44 16.11 4.21
N SER A 80 -0.19 14.80 4.32
CA SER A 80 1.11 14.19 4.59
C SER A 80 1.76 14.66 5.91
N ARG A 81 0.97 15.10 6.91
CA ARG A 81 1.43 15.63 8.21
C ARG A 81 1.05 14.71 9.37
N PRO A 82 2.03 14.26 10.20
CA PRO A 82 1.77 13.34 11.31
C PRO A 82 0.77 13.87 12.35
N ALA A 83 0.92 15.13 12.80
CA ALA A 83 0.01 15.72 13.78
C ALA A 83 -1.45 15.75 13.27
N GLN A 84 -1.66 16.19 12.03
CA GLN A 84 -2.99 16.20 11.42
C GLN A 84 -3.57 14.79 11.28
N ALA A 85 -2.73 13.80 11.01
CA ALA A 85 -3.19 12.41 10.91
C ALA A 85 -3.66 11.87 12.27
N ALA A 86 -3.01 12.25 13.37
CA ALA A 86 -3.45 11.93 14.74
C ALA A 86 -4.80 12.60 15.08
N ASP A 87 -4.93 13.91 14.81
CA ASP A 87 -6.19 14.65 15.03
C ASP A 87 -7.36 14.07 14.21
N ASN A 88 -7.07 13.61 12.99
CA ASN A 88 -8.05 12.95 12.14
C ASN A 88 -8.58 11.65 12.74
N VAL A 89 -7.75 10.89 13.46
CA VAL A 89 -8.17 9.65 14.13
C VAL A 89 -9.29 9.94 15.13
N ASP A 90 -9.14 10.97 15.96
CA ASP A 90 -10.19 11.36 16.92
C ASP A 90 -11.50 11.69 16.21
N ARG A 91 -11.43 12.51 15.17
CA ARG A 91 -12.60 12.89 14.40
C ARG A 91 -13.31 11.70 13.75
N LEU A 92 -12.55 10.77 13.14
CA LEU A 92 -13.12 9.59 12.52
C LEU A 92 -13.71 8.62 13.56
N ALA A 93 -13.06 8.49 14.73
CA ALA A 93 -13.57 7.70 15.85
C ALA A 93 -14.90 8.26 16.40
N ASP A 94 -14.96 9.58 16.59
CA ASP A 94 -16.17 10.27 17.07
C ASP A 94 -17.33 10.17 16.07
N GLN A 95 -17.05 10.05 14.77
CA GLN A 95 -18.02 9.75 13.72
C GLN A 95 -18.43 8.27 13.65
N GLY A 96 -17.87 7.41 14.50
CA GLY A 96 -18.26 6.00 14.64
C GLY A 96 -17.51 5.03 13.74
N ALA A 97 -16.35 5.38 13.22
CA ALA A 97 -15.49 4.45 12.48
C ALA A 97 -15.17 3.20 13.33
N ARG A 98 -15.30 2.02 12.72
CA ARG A 98 -14.99 0.72 13.36
C ARG A 98 -13.59 0.21 13.05
N MET A 99 -12.94 0.79 12.06
CA MET A 99 -11.59 0.49 11.63
C MET A 99 -11.06 1.72 10.92
N LEU A 100 -9.76 1.94 11.01
CA LEU A 100 -9.06 3.01 10.30
C LEU A 100 -7.98 2.42 9.41
N PHE A 101 -7.74 3.03 8.26
CA PHE A 101 -6.65 2.66 7.36
C PHE A 101 -6.12 3.86 6.59
N GLY A 102 -4.96 3.69 5.94
CA GLY A 102 -4.39 4.72 5.10
C GLY A 102 -2.93 5.03 5.42
N GLY A 103 -2.59 6.30 5.30
CA GLY A 103 -1.22 6.78 5.40
C GLY A 103 -0.51 6.82 4.05
N SER A 104 0.67 7.43 4.04
CA SER A 104 1.51 7.55 2.85
C SER A 104 2.97 7.82 3.21
N SER A 105 3.23 8.14 4.47
CA SER A 105 4.56 8.15 5.05
C SER A 105 4.55 7.40 6.36
N SER A 106 5.68 6.80 6.71
CA SER A 106 5.77 6.03 7.95
C SER A 106 5.56 6.88 9.19
N ALA A 107 6.00 8.15 9.18
CA ALA A 107 5.75 9.07 10.29
C ALA A 107 4.24 9.37 10.48
N VAL A 108 3.49 9.53 9.37
CA VAL A 108 2.03 9.70 9.39
C VAL A 108 1.33 8.45 9.91
N ALA A 109 1.74 7.27 9.43
CA ALA A 109 1.13 6.00 9.85
C ALA A 109 1.40 5.69 11.33
N VAL A 110 2.62 5.94 11.82
CA VAL A 110 2.98 5.77 13.24
C VAL A 110 2.12 6.69 14.12
N ALA A 111 2.03 7.99 13.78
CA ALA A 111 1.23 8.94 14.58
C ALA A 111 -0.26 8.56 14.60
N ALA A 112 -0.83 8.21 13.44
CA ALA A 112 -2.22 7.76 13.35
C ALA A 112 -2.46 6.43 14.08
N GLY A 113 -1.55 5.46 13.93
CA GLY A 113 -1.63 4.16 14.59
C GLY A 113 -1.57 4.26 16.10
N GLN A 114 -0.64 5.08 16.65
CA GLN A 114 -0.56 5.35 18.12
C GLN A 114 -1.88 5.96 18.63
N ARG A 115 -2.43 6.94 17.92
CA ARG A 115 -3.69 7.54 18.32
C ARG A 115 -4.87 6.58 18.19
N ALA A 116 -4.88 5.72 17.16
CA ALA A 116 -5.89 4.68 17.00
C ALA A 116 -5.85 3.66 18.16
N ARG A 117 -4.65 3.26 18.63
CA ARG A 117 -4.47 2.44 19.83
C ARG A 117 -5.12 3.07 21.07
N GLU A 118 -4.89 4.37 21.30
CA GLU A 118 -5.48 5.11 22.43
C GLU A 118 -7.02 5.14 22.36
N ARG A 119 -7.58 5.09 21.15
CA ARG A 119 -9.03 5.02 20.89
C ARG A 119 -9.57 3.58 20.84
N GLY A 120 -8.73 2.57 21.00
CA GLY A 120 -9.11 1.15 20.89
C GLY A 120 -9.54 0.73 19.48
N LEU A 121 -9.03 1.42 18.45
CA LEU A 121 -9.36 1.17 17.04
C LEU A 121 -8.21 0.48 16.31
N LEU A 122 -8.56 -0.52 15.52
CA LEU A 122 -7.64 -1.19 14.61
C LEU A 122 -7.24 -0.23 13.47
N TYR A 123 -5.93 -0.14 13.20
CA TYR A 123 -5.35 0.68 12.13
C TYR A 123 -4.54 -0.18 11.15
N PHE A 124 -4.82 -0.01 9.85
CA PHE A 124 -4.04 -0.64 8.78
C PHE A 124 -3.23 0.40 8.00
N GLY A 125 -1.91 0.27 8.01
CA GLY A 125 -1.02 1.09 7.20
C GLY A 125 -0.93 0.58 5.77
N THR A 126 -1.14 1.46 4.80
CA THR A 126 -1.06 1.18 3.36
C THR A 126 0.35 1.41 2.79
N LEU A 127 0.84 2.66 2.89
CA LEU A 127 2.12 3.12 2.35
C LEU A 127 3.08 3.51 3.49
N THR A 128 3.41 2.56 4.33
CA THR A 128 4.24 2.77 5.51
C THR A 128 5.42 1.80 5.49
N TYR A 129 6.43 2.14 4.70
CA TYR A 129 7.50 1.23 4.34
C TYR A 129 8.68 1.19 5.33
N SER A 130 8.76 2.08 6.34
CA SER A 130 9.81 2.00 7.38
C SER A 130 9.72 0.68 8.15
N ASN A 131 10.86 0.07 8.47
CA ASN A 131 10.90 -1.07 9.37
C ASN A 131 10.31 -0.73 10.74
N ASP A 132 10.46 0.53 11.17
CA ASP A 132 10.00 1.02 12.47
C ASP A 132 8.50 0.86 12.70
N THR A 133 7.69 0.94 11.64
CA THR A 133 6.21 0.94 11.72
C THR A 133 5.65 -0.28 12.46
N THR A 134 6.16 -1.48 12.18
CA THR A 134 5.83 -2.72 12.91
C THR A 134 7.02 -3.25 13.71
N GLY A 135 8.14 -2.51 13.73
CA GLY A 135 9.33 -2.71 14.53
C GLY A 135 9.23 -1.98 15.89
N LYS A 136 10.10 -0.97 16.11
CA LYS A 136 10.16 -0.24 17.37
C LYS A 136 8.87 0.53 17.72
N ASP A 137 8.14 1.01 16.71
CA ASP A 137 6.90 1.78 16.89
C ASP A 137 5.65 0.89 16.77
N GLY A 138 5.83 -0.41 16.52
CA GLY A 138 4.74 -1.39 16.37
C GLY A 138 4.03 -1.70 17.68
N HIS A 139 2.70 -1.86 17.62
CA HIS A 139 1.82 -2.23 18.71
C HIS A 139 0.64 -3.07 18.22
N ARG A 140 -0.12 -3.70 19.14
CA ARG A 140 -1.18 -4.66 18.81
C ARG A 140 -2.29 -4.13 17.88
N TYR A 141 -2.58 -2.84 17.91
CA TYR A 141 -3.64 -2.24 17.11
C TYR A 141 -3.19 -1.79 15.71
N MET A 142 -1.90 -2.01 15.35
CA MET A 142 -1.32 -1.61 14.06
C MET A 142 -0.97 -2.82 13.21
N PHE A 143 -1.54 -2.89 12.02
CA PHE A 143 -1.21 -3.83 10.96
C PHE A 143 -0.63 -3.09 9.76
N ARG A 144 0.35 -3.68 9.07
CA ARG A 144 0.90 -3.13 7.84
C ARG A 144 0.65 -4.08 6.67
N GLU A 145 -0.12 -3.61 5.69
CA GLU A 145 -0.42 -4.40 4.50
C GLU A 145 0.73 -4.41 3.50
N CYS A 146 1.39 -3.27 3.25
CA CYS A 146 2.51 -3.19 2.32
C CYS A 146 3.78 -3.87 2.85
N TYR A 147 4.74 -4.14 1.97
CA TYR A 147 6.07 -4.59 2.39
C TYR A 147 6.80 -3.51 3.22
N ASN A 148 7.93 -3.84 3.82
CA ASN A 148 8.81 -2.89 4.49
C ASN A 148 10.15 -2.71 3.78
N ALA A 149 10.96 -1.77 4.30
CA ALA A 149 12.28 -1.47 3.78
C ALA A 149 13.22 -2.69 3.76
N TRP A 150 13.12 -3.55 4.76
CA TRP A 150 13.89 -4.80 4.79
C TRP A 150 13.53 -5.73 3.63
N MET A 151 12.23 -5.95 3.39
CA MET A 151 11.74 -6.83 2.34
C MET A 151 12.11 -6.29 0.95
N SER A 152 11.89 -5.00 0.71
CA SER A 152 12.25 -4.37 -0.57
C SER A 152 13.75 -4.40 -0.83
N SER A 153 14.55 -4.09 0.20
CA SER A 153 16.01 -4.08 0.08
C SER A 153 16.58 -5.50 -0.11
N ARG A 154 15.97 -6.52 0.49
CA ARG A 154 16.43 -7.88 0.36
C ARG A 154 16.24 -8.44 -1.04
N VAL A 155 15.07 -8.24 -1.66
CA VAL A 155 14.83 -8.67 -3.06
C VAL A 155 15.70 -7.90 -4.04
N LEU A 156 15.81 -6.59 -3.86
CA LEU A 156 16.60 -5.73 -4.74
C LEU A 156 18.10 -5.97 -4.55
N GLY A 157 18.56 -6.11 -3.30
CA GLY A 157 19.94 -6.41 -2.96
C GLY A 157 20.43 -7.75 -3.52
N GLN A 158 19.57 -8.76 -3.62
CA GLN A 158 19.92 -10.00 -4.31
C GLN A 158 20.29 -9.70 -5.78
N HIS A 159 19.45 -8.98 -6.50
CA HIS A 159 19.70 -8.62 -7.90
C HIS A 159 20.95 -7.73 -8.05
N LEU A 160 21.13 -6.77 -7.13
CA LEU A 160 22.27 -5.86 -7.18
C LEU A 160 23.61 -6.57 -6.91
N ARG A 161 23.67 -7.50 -5.96
CA ARG A 161 24.89 -8.30 -5.74
C ARG A 161 25.23 -9.20 -6.92
N GLU A 162 24.26 -9.72 -7.63
CA GLU A 162 24.50 -10.55 -8.82
C GLU A 162 25.10 -9.75 -10.00
N HIS A 163 24.83 -8.42 -10.08
CA HIS A 163 25.19 -7.62 -11.26
C HIS A 163 26.12 -6.44 -10.96
N PHE A 164 26.22 -5.98 -9.70
CA PHE A 164 26.89 -4.74 -9.30
C PHE A 164 27.72 -4.89 -8.00
N ALA A 165 28.18 -6.12 -7.66
CA ALA A 165 28.85 -6.41 -6.38
C ALA A 165 30.12 -5.60 -6.13
N ASP A 166 30.93 -5.39 -7.17
CA ASP A 166 32.22 -4.73 -7.06
C ASP A 166 32.17 -3.23 -7.36
N GLN A 167 30.95 -2.66 -7.46
CA GLN A 167 30.79 -1.26 -7.82
C GLN A 167 30.65 -0.38 -6.57
N ARG A 168 31.01 0.89 -6.72
CA ARG A 168 30.81 1.89 -5.69
C ARG A 168 29.38 2.46 -5.74
N TYR A 169 28.79 2.62 -4.57
CA TYR A 169 27.44 3.13 -4.41
C TYR A 169 27.46 4.53 -3.82
N PHE A 170 26.50 5.35 -4.21
CA PHE A 170 26.20 6.62 -3.55
C PHE A 170 24.72 6.64 -3.17
N TYR A 171 24.41 7.06 -1.94
CA TYR A 171 23.05 7.09 -1.40
C TYR A 171 22.57 8.54 -1.26
N ILE A 172 21.40 8.85 -1.85
CA ILE A 172 20.68 10.10 -1.58
C ILE A 172 19.43 9.73 -0.81
N THR A 173 19.34 10.14 0.46
CA THR A 173 18.38 9.60 1.41
C THR A 173 17.51 10.70 2.01
N ALA A 174 16.19 10.50 1.99
CA ALA A 174 15.23 11.38 2.65
C ALA A 174 15.41 11.30 4.18
N ASP A 175 15.59 12.46 4.84
CA ASP A 175 15.94 12.56 6.25
C ASP A 175 14.72 12.34 7.18
N TYR A 176 14.23 11.10 7.23
CA TYR A 176 13.21 10.65 8.19
C TYR A 176 13.22 9.11 8.31
N THR A 177 12.39 8.58 9.23
CA THR A 177 12.41 7.15 9.61
C THR A 177 12.43 6.16 8.44
N TRP A 178 11.63 6.39 7.38
CA TRP A 178 11.65 5.51 6.21
C TRP A 178 12.98 5.58 5.44
N GLY A 179 13.50 6.79 5.22
CA GLY A 179 14.77 6.97 4.54
C GLY A 179 15.90 6.25 5.27
N HIS A 180 16.01 6.47 6.58
CA HIS A 180 17.05 5.87 7.42
C HIS A 180 16.97 4.33 7.43
N THR A 181 15.78 3.75 7.63
CA THR A 181 15.64 2.29 7.67
C THR A 181 15.81 1.64 6.30
N THR A 182 15.47 2.36 5.22
CA THR A 182 15.66 1.87 3.86
C THR A 182 17.12 1.89 3.45
N GLU A 183 17.84 2.98 3.71
CA GLU A 183 19.28 3.05 3.44
C GLU A 183 20.02 1.97 4.23
N ALA A 184 19.77 1.85 5.54
CA ALA A 184 20.39 0.82 6.37
C ALA A 184 20.11 -0.60 5.85
N SER A 185 18.88 -0.87 5.40
CA SER A 185 18.53 -2.17 4.82
C SER A 185 19.19 -2.39 3.46
N MET A 186 19.23 -1.37 2.59
CA MET A 186 19.90 -1.44 1.30
C MET A 186 21.39 -1.75 1.49
N ARG A 187 22.09 -0.98 2.33
CA ARG A 187 23.52 -1.19 2.63
C ARG A 187 23.79 -2.60 3.10
N ARG A 188 22.97 -3.11 4.03
CA ARG A 188 23.07 -4.49 4.54
C ARG A 188 22.94 -5.54 3.43
N PHE A 189 22.00 -5.39 2.51
CA PHE A 189 21.73 -6.39 1.47
C PHE A 189 22.53 -6.20 0.19
N THR A 190 23.32 -5.14 0.10
CA THR A 190 24.25 -4.90 -1.01
C THR A 190 25.72 -4.95 -0.55
N ASP A 191 25.97 -5.27 0.73
CA ASP A 191 27.30 -5.31 1.35
C ASP A 191 28.06 -3.96 1.21
N THR A 192 27.33 -2.81 1.40
CA THR A 192 27.84 -1.44 1.24
C THR A 192 27.73 -0.61 2.52
N GLU A 193 27.95 -1.25 3.69
CA GLU A 193 27.89 -0.58 4.99
C GLU A 193 29.03 0.42 5.24
N SER A 194 30.17 0.28 4.53
CA SER A 194 31.32 1.20 4.66
C SER A 194 30.99 2.56 4.04
N GLU A 195 30.77 3.59 4.88
CA GLU A 195 30.50 4.95 4.39
C GLU A 195 31.73 5.60 3.75
N ASP A 196 32.94 5.12 4.06
CA ASP A 196 34.18 5.60 3.43
C ASP A 196 34.30 5.15 1.97
N GLU A 197 33.73 4.00 1.65
CA GLU A 197 33.73 3.43 0.29
C GLU A 197 32.47 3.77 -0.49
N HIS A 198 31.34 3.93 0.20
CA HIS A 198 30.02 4.15 -0.38
C HIS A 198 29.39 5.41 0.22
N GLY A 199 29.48 6.51 -0.53
CA GLY A 199 29.08 7.84 -0.09
C GLY A 199 27.57 7.99 0.19
N ARG A 200 27.21 9.05 0.91
CA ARG A 200 25.80 9.42 1.11
C ARG A 200 25.59 10.91 1.31
N THR A 201 24.38 11.38 1.01
CA THR A 201 23.88 12.71 1.35
C THR A 201 22.42 12.63 1.76
N MET A 202 22.07 13.37 2.83
CA MET A 202 20.68 13.46 3.30
C MET A 202 19.94 14.62 2.63
N VAL A 203 18.67 14.38 2.29
CA VAL A 203 17.74 15.40 1.79
C VAL A 203 16.64 15.60 2.84
N PRO A 204 16.40 16.84 3.33
CA PRO A 204 15.40 17.11 4.33
C PRO A 204 13.99 16.63 3.93
N PHE A 205 13.25 16.07 4.90
CA PHE A 205 11.86 15.68 4.72
C PHE A 205 11.02 16.05 5.99
N PRO A 206 9.84 16.65 5.83
CA PRO A 206 9.29 17.21 4.58
C PRO A 206 10.05 18.47 4.14
N GLY A 207 10.00 18.78 2.86
CA GLY A 207 10.47 20.07 2.36
C GLY A 207 11.83 20.07 1.67
N GLY A 208 12.41 18.94 1.30
CA GLY A 208 13.57 18.86 0.41
C GLY A 208 13.29 19.62 -0.90
N ARG A 209 13.88 20.82 -1.03
CA ARG A 209 13.63 21.69 -2.18
C ARG A 209 14.56 21.34 -3.33
N TYR A 210 14.21 21.78 -4.54
CA TYR A 210 14.99 21.58 -5.76
C TYR A 210 16.52 21.77 -5.57
N ARG A 211 16.94 22.88 -4.92
CA ARG A 211 18.38 23.18 -4.71
C ARG A 211 19.08 22.15 -3.81
N GLN A 212 18.41 21.60 -2.82
CA GLN A 212 19.00 20.61 -1.92
C GLN A 212 19.15 19.26 -2.63
N ILE A 213 18.15 18.88 -3.42
CA ILE A 213 18.20 17.68 -4.26
C ILE A 213 19.30 17.84 -5.34
N GLN A 214 19.40 19.00 -5.96
CA GLN A 214 20.43 19.31 -6.95
C GLN A 214 21.83 19.24 -6.34
N ALA A 215 22.02 19.78 -5.14
CA ALA A 215 23.30 19.71 -4.43
C ALA A 215 23.69 18.25 -4.12
N ALA A 216 22.75 17.43 -3.61
CA ALA A 216 22.98 16.02 -3.35
C ALA A 216 23.36 15.24 -4.62
N LEU A 217 22.70 15.54 -5.74
CA LEU A 217 23.03 14.93 -7.04
C LEU A 217 24.39 15.41 -7.60
N ALA A 218 24.80 16.66 -7.30
CA ALA A 218 26.14 17.14 -7.65
C ALA A 218 27.22 16.40 -6.86
N GLU A 219 27.02 16.17 -5.56
CA GLU A 219 27.92 15.34 -4.74
C GLU A 219 28.06 13.92 -5.29
N ALA A 220 26.93 13.30 -5.68
CA ALA A 220 26.92 11.99 -6.34
C ALA A 220 27.68 12.02 -7.68
N ALA A 221 27.51 13.08 -8.48
CA ALA A 221 28.17 13.27 -9.78
C ALA A 221 29.67 13.43 -9.67
N ASP A 222 30.14 14.04 -8.58
CA ASP A 222 31.57 14.30 -8.28
C ASP A 222 32.23 13.07 -7.62
N SER A 223 31.44 12.09 -7.16
CA SER A 223 31.94 10.83 -6.64
C SER A 223 32.36 9.88 -7.77
N ASP A 224 33.08 8.83 -7.41
CA ASP A 224 33.44 7.73 -8.31
C ASP A 224 32.41 6.57 -8.23
N ALA A 225 31.19 6.83 -7.75
CA ALA A 225 30.13 5.85 -7.67
C ALA A 225 29.57 5.49 -9.07
N GLU A 226 29.31 4.21 -9.25
CA GLU A 226 28.71 3.63 -10.47
C GLU A 226 27.23 3.31 -10.28
N VAL A 227 26.80 3.21 -9.01
CA VAL A 227 25.40 2.96 -8.62
C VAL A 227 24.91 4.12 -7.74
N LEU A 228 23.83 4.77 -8.16
CA LEU A 228 23.15 5.82 -7.40
C LEU A 228 21.84 5.29 -6.83
N VAL A 229 21.79 5.14 -5.51
CA VAL A 229 20.59 4.70 -4.79
C VAL A 229 19.83 5.93 -4.30
N MET A 230 18.68 6.20 -4.91
CA MET A 230 17.79 7.30 -4.51
C MET A 230 16.74 6.79 -3.52
N VAL A 231 17.00 6.89 -2.23
CA VAL A 231 16.03 6.61 -1.16
C VAL A 231 15.13 7.82 -0.98
N LEU A 232 14.42 8.15 -2.05
CA LEU A 232 13.49 9.28 -2.18
C LEU A 232 12.13 8.75 -2.64
N PHE A 233 11.04 9.43 -2.25
CA PHE A 233 9.67 9.00 -2.59
C PHE A 233 8.81 10.18 -3.02
N GLY A 234 7.75 9.90 -3.80
CA GLY A 234 6.81 10.91 -4.27
C GLY A 234 7.48 12.03 -5.07
N ASN A 235 7.11 13.26 -4.80
CA ASN A 235 7.61 14.44 -5.53
C ASN A 235 9.13 14.65 -5.41
N GLN A 236 9.75 14.24 -4.29
CA GLN A 236 11.20 14.31 -4.15
C GLN A 236 11.90 13.38 -5.15
N MET A 237 11.43 12.14 -5.29
CA MET A 237 11.98 11.19 -6.28
C MET A 237 11.79 11.71 -7.72
N VAL A 238 10.59 12.17 -8.05
CA VAL A 238 10.29 12.73 -9.39
C VAL A 238 11.23 13.91 -9.71
N THR A 239 11.44 14.80 -8.76
CA THR A 239 12.35 15.95 -8.92
C THR A 239 13.78 15.48 -9.08
N ALA A 240 14.23 14.54 -8.25
CA ALA A 240 15.60 14.00 -8.32
C ALA A 240 15.87 13.31 -9.67
N MET A 241 14.93 12.51 -10.16
CA MET A 241 15.08 11.85 -11.47
C MET A 241 15.18 12.83 -12.63
N ARG A 242 14.37 13.91 -12.62
CA ARG A 242 14.46 14.95 -13.65
C ARG A 242 15.82 15.64 -13.64
N ILE A 243 16.32 16.03 -12.47
CA ILE A 243 17.64 16.66 -12.33
C ILE A 243 18.74 15.68 -12.73
N ALA A 244 18.68 14.42 -12.27
CA ALA A 244 19.66 13.39 -12.63
C ALA A 244 19.71 13.15 -14.15
N TYR A 245 18.58 13.18 -14.82
CA TYR A 245 18.49 13.08 -16.28
C TYR A 245 19.12 14.29 -16.96
N GLU A 246 18.82 15.52 -16.53
CA GLU A 246 19.43 16.78 -17.02
C GLU A 246 20.95 16.79 -16.82
N MET A 247 21.45 16.26 -15.70
CA MET A 247 22.87 16.08 -15.40
C MET A 247 23.50 14.88 -16.12
N SER A 248 22.75 14.14 -16.92
CA SER A 248 23.19 12.92 -17.62
C SER A 248 23.66 11.79 -16.68
N LEU A 249 23.27 11.78 -15.40
CA LEU A 249 23.63 10.75 -14.44
C LEU A 249 23.02 9.39 -14.81
N THR A 250 21.82 9.38 -15.39
CA THR A 250 21.14 8.16 -15.90
C THR A 250 21.92 7.42 -16.99
N ARG A 251 22.93 8.05 -17.59
CA ARG A 251 23.84 7.45 -18.59
C ARG A 251 25.18 7.04 -18.01
N ARG A 252 25.52 7.53 -16.82
CA ARG A 252 26.81 7.33 -16.18
C ARG A 252 26.75 6.36 -15.02
N MET A 253 25.61 6.27 -14.38
CA MET A 253 25.36 5.47 -13.18
C MET A 253 24.12 4.60 -13.36
N GLN A 254 24.13 3.40 -12.78
CA GLN A 254 22.89 2.65 -12.59
C GLN A 254 22.05 3.35 -11.51
N ILE A 255 20.86 3.80 -11.88
CA ILE A 255 19.93 4.40 -10.93
C ILE A 255 19.10 3.29 -10.25
N VAL A 256 19.01 3.35 -8.94
CA VAL A 256 18.24 2.43 -8.10
C VAL A 256 17.29 3.24 -7.22
N VAL A 257 16.01 2.92 -7.27
CA VAL A 257 14.97 3.50 -6.41
C VAL A 257 14.30 2.37 -5.62
N PRO A 258 14.63 2.18 -4.33
CA PRO A 258 14.23 1.01 -3.54
C PRO A 258 12.72 0.78 -3.45
N ASN A 259 11.92 1.80 -3.76
CA ASN A 259 10.47 1.74 -3.67
C ASN A 259 9.82 2.52 -4.81
N LEU A 260 9.26 1.79 -5.78
CA LEU A 260 8.63 2.36 -6.97
C LEU A 260 7.10 2.15 -6.94
N THR A 261 6.38 3.20 -7.35
CA THR A 261 4.93 3.14 -7.59
C THR A 261 4.62 3.62 -9.02
N LEU A 262 3.49 3.20 -9.56
CA LEU A 262 3.05 3.62 -10.89
C LEU A 262 2.93 5.15 -11.00
N SER A 263 2.33 5.79 -9.98
CA SER A 263 2.14 7.25 -9.98
C SER A 263 3.46 8.02 -10.04
N MET A 264 4.52 7.52 -9.37
CA MET A 264 5.83 8.17 -9.37
C MET A 264 6.52 8.06 -10.73
N VAL A 265 6.53 6.87 -11.33
CA VAL A 265 7.19 6.66 -12.63
C VAL A 265 6.47 7.39 -13.77
N GLU A 266 5.14 7.47 -13.70
CA GLU A 266 4.32 8.27 -14.62
C GLU A 266 4.63 9.76 -14.56
N GLN A 267 4.71 10.33 -13.34
CA GLN A 267 5.01 11.75 -13.14
C GLN A 267 6.42 12.12 -13.61
N ALA A 268 7.40 11.24 -13.43
CA ALA A 268 8.75 11.46 -13.92
C ALA A 268 8.83 11.32 -15.45
N GLY A 269 8.10 10.36 -16.00
CA GLY A 269 7.98 10.11 -17.44
C GLY A 269 8.87 8.98 -17.97
N PRO A 270 8.43 8.30 -19.04
CA PRO A 270 9.04 7.05 -19.50
C PRO A 270 10.47 7.22 -20.04
N GLY A 271 10.80 8.38 -20.61
CA GLY A 271 12.16 8.65 -21.11
C GLY A 271 13.17 8.88 -19.99
N ILE A 272 12.72 9.44 -18.86
CA ILE A 272 13.56 9.73 -17.69
C ILE A 272 13.78 8.47 -16.85
N MET A 273 12.74 7.65 -16.72
CA MET A 273 12.74 6.49 -15.84
C MET A 273 13.28 5.20 -16.50
N ALA A 274 13.46 5.16 -17.83
CA ALA A 274 13.90 3.94 -18.52
C ALA A 274 15.19 3.36 -17.92
N GLY A 275 15.17 2.06 -17.61
CA GLY A 275 16.30 1.32 -17.05
C GLY A 275 16.53 1.48 -15.55
N VAL A 276 15.76 2.30 -14.84
CA VAL A 276 15.81 2.41 -13.38
C VAL A 276 15.43 1.07 -12.73
N LEU A 277 16.25 0.61 -11.78
CA LEU A 277 15.96 -0.59 -10.97
C LEU A 277 15.23 -0.20 -9.70
N GLY A 278 14.35 -1.06 -9.22
CA GLY A 278 13.65 -0.84 -7.98
C GLY A 278 12.91 -2.07 -7.47
N ALA A 279 12.13 -1.87 -6.42
CA ALA A 279 11.25 -2.88 -5.88
C ALA A 279 9.81 -2.37 -5.76
N SER A 280 8.86 -3.29 -5.82
CA SER A 280 7.44 -3.02 -5.57
C SER A 280 6.80 -4.22 -4.90
N PRO A 281 5.84 -4.01 -3.97
CA PRO A 281 5.08 -5.13 -3.39
C PRO A 281 4.04 -5.68 -4.37
N TRP A 282 3.64 -4.86 -5.34
CA TRP A 282 2.65 -5.21 -6.36
C TRP A 282 2.68 -4.21 -7.51
N THR A 283 2.48 -4.67 -8.74
CA THR A 283 2.25 -3.86 -9.93
C THR A 283 1.07 -4.45 -10.70
N TRP A 284 0.42 -3.67 -11.53
CA TRP A 284 -0.79 -4.11 -12.24
C TRP A 284 -0.55 -5.32 -13.16
N ASN A 285 0.68 -5.54 -13.64
CA ASN A 285 1.03 -6.66 -14.50
C ASN A 285 1.40 -7.95 -13.73
N VAL A 286 1.65 -7.88 -12.40
CA VAL A 286 1.90 -9.06 -11.56
C VAL A 286 0.81 -10.13 -11.70
N PRO A 287 -0.50 -9.81 -11.62
CA PRO A 287 -1.54 -10.83 -11.77
C PRO A 287 -1.57 -11.50 -13.15
N PHE A 288 -1.13 -10.81 -14.20
CA PHE A 288 -1.04 -11.38 -15.55
C PHE A 288 0.22 -12.22 -15.71
N HIS A 289 1.35 -11.78 -15.15
CA HIS A 289 2.63 -12.47 -15.23
C HIS A 289 2.60 -13.84 -14.52
N TYR A 290 1.91 -13.92 -13.38
CA TYR A 290 1.85 -15.13 -12.54
C TYR A 290 0.48 -15.85 -12.57
N ASP A 291 -0.43 -15.43 -13.44
CA ASP A 291 -1.78 -16.00 -13.59
C ASP A 291 -2.60 -16.02 -12.29
N TYR A 292 -2.84 -14.85 -11.70
CA TYR A 292 -3.72 -14.65 -10.54
C TYR A 292 -5.10 -14.12 -10.97
N PRO A 293 -6.11 -14.98 -11.19
CA PRO A 293 -7.38 -14.59 -11.84
C PRO A 293 -8.13 -13.46 -11.11
N ARG A 294 -8.13 -13.47 -9.76
CA ARG A 294 -8.78 -12.42 -8.97
C ARG A 294 -8.07 -11.08 -9.11
N GLY A 295 -6.74 -11.10 -9.17
CA GLY A 295 -5.92 -9.92 -9.43
C GLY A 295 -6.15 -9.36 -10.83
N GLN A 296 -6.22 -10.22 -11.86
CA GLN A 296 -6.54 -9.82 -13.23
C GLN A 296 -7.93 -9.18 -13.32
N ALA A 297 -8.94 -9.77 -12.65
CA ALA A 297 -10.28 -9.21 -12.60
C ALA A 297 -10.31 -7.83 -11.94
N PHE A 298 -9.56 -7.62 -10.84
CA PHE A 298 -9.42 -6.32 -10.19
C PHE A 298 -8.78 -5.28 -11.12
N VAL A 299 -7.68 -5.62 -11.79
CA VAL A 299 -6.99 -4.70 -12.72
C VAL A 299 -7.91 -4.30 -13.86
N ASN A 300 -8.62 -5.25 -14.49
CA ASN A 300 -9.54 -4.98 -15.59
C ASN A 300 -10.70 -4.07 -15.16
N ALA A 301 -11.35 -4.38 -14.03
CA ALA A 301 -12.45 -3.57 -13.48
C ALA A 301 -12.00 -2.16 -13.09
N PHE A 302 -10.79 -2.03 -12.51
CA PHE A 302 -10.20 -0.73 -12.16
C PHE A 302 -9.94 0.10 -13.43
N ALA A 303 -9.32 -0.53 -14.45
CA ALA A 303 -9.00 0.11 -15.73
C ALA A 303 -10.26 0.54 -16.48
N GLU A 304 -11.32 -0.25 -16.44
CA GLU A 304 -12.61 0.11 -17.03
C GLU A 304 -13.25 1.31 -16.32
N ARG A 305 -13.19 1.34 -14.99
CA ARG A 305 -13.84 2.37 -14.16
C ARG A 305 -13.10 3.70 -14.17
N TYR A 306 -11.78 3.69 -14.17
CA TYR A 306 -10.95 4.88 -13.94
C TYR A 306 -10.06 5.28 -15.11
N GLU A 307 -10.09 4.53 -16.21
CA GLU A 307 -9.27 4.76 -17.44
C GLU A 307 -7.75 4.83 -17.11
N THR A 308 -7.30 4.02 -16.16
CA THR A 308 -5.91 3.91 -15.71
C THR A 308 -5.71 2.57 -15.02
N TYR A 309 -4.48 2.05 -15.00
CA TYR A 309 -4.19 0.87 -14.17
C TYR A 309 -4.09 1.21 -12.68
N PRO A 310 -4.42 0.26 -11.80
CA PRO A 310 -4.25 0.46 -10.36
C PRO A 310 -2.78 0.48 -9.98
N SER A 311 -2.40 1.39 -9.07
CA SER A 311 -1.10 1.36 -8.42
C SER A 311 -1.10 0.38 -7.24
N THR A 312 0.09 0.13 -6.66
CA THR A 312 0.23 -0.63 -5.40
C THR A 312 -0.62 -0.03 -4.28
N SER A 313 -0.81 1.29 -4.25
CA SER A 313 -1.63 1.99 -3.26
C SER A 313 -3.11 1.64 -3.38
N ALA A 314 -3.61 1.47 -4.60
CA ALA A 314 -4.98 1.03 -4.85
C ALA A 314 -5.17 -0.43 -4.44
N ALA A 315 -4.23 -1.30 -4.81
CA ALA A 315 -4.25 -2.71 -4.45
C ALA A 315 -4.22 -2.92 -2.93
N SER A 316 -3.38 -2.15 -2.22
CA SER A 316 -3.27 -2.19 -0.76
C SER A 316 -4.57 -1.78 -0.07
N ALA A 317 -5.16 -0.65 -0.45
CA ALA A 317 -6.41 -0.18 0.14
C ALA A 317 -7.59 -1.14 -0.14
N TYR A 318 -7.65 -1.69 -1.36
CA TYR A 318 -8.64 -2.72 -1.73
C TYR A 318 -8.49 -3.96 -0.85
N SER A 319 -7.27 -4.46 -0.71
CA SER A 319 -6.98 -5.65 0.10
C SER A 319 -7.34 -5.45 1.57
N ILE A 320 -7.01 -4.31 2.17
CA ILE A 320 -7.32 -4.00 3.57
C ILE A 320 -8.82 -4.05 3.83
N VAL A 321 -9.64 -3.45 2.98
CA VAL A 321 -11.10 -3.45 3.16
C VAL A 321 -11.66 -4.88 3.12
N TYR A 322 -11.16 -5.72 2.20
CA TYR A 322 -11.53 -7.13 2.13
C TYR A 322 -11.07 -7.93 3.35
N GLN A 323 -9.85 -7.71 3.83
CA GLN A 323 -9.30 -8.41 5.00
C GLN A 323 -10.02 -8.05 6.29
N TRP A 324 -10.37 -6.77 6.48
CA TRP A 324 -11.20 -6.35 7.58
C TRP A 324 -12.59 -6.99 7.51
N ARG A 325 -13.24 -6.96 6.34
CA ARG A 325 -14.54 -7.61 6.13
C ARG A 325 -14.49 -9.10 6.45
N ASP A 326 -13.46 -9.80 5.98
CA ASP A 326 -13.27 -11.22 6.25
C ASP A 326 -13.11 -11.51 7.74
N ALA A 327 -12.28 -10.74 8.45
CA ALA A 327 -12.12 -10.87 9.90
C ALA A 327 -13.43 -10.63 10.66
N VAL A 328 -14.23 -9.62 10.26
CA VAL A 328 -15.56 -9.35 10.85
C VAL A 328 -16.53 -10.51 10.60
N GLU A 329 -16.56 -11.06 9.39
CA GLU A 329 -17.44 -12.20 9.06
C GLU A 329 -17.06 -13.46 9.84
N ARG A 330 -15.77 -13.77 9.97
CA ARG A 330 -15.27 -14.92 10.73
C ARG A 330 -15.57 -14.80 12.23
N THR A 331 -15.40 -13.61 12.80
CA THR A 331 -15.61 -13.37 14.23
C THR A 331 -17.05 -13.02 14.60
N ARG A 332 -17.88 -12.66 13.61
CA ARG A 332 -19.21 -12.08 13.82
C ARG A 332 -19.19 -10.86 14.74
N SER A 333 -18.14 -10.04 14.67
CA SER A 333 -17.88 -8.94 15.60
C SER A 333 -17.19 -7.77 14.91
N PHE A 334 -17.43 -6.55 15.43
CA PHE A 334 -16.68 -5.33 15.10
C PHE A 334 -15.71 -4.93 16.22
N ASP A 335 -15.54 -5.77 17.23
CA ASP A 335 -14.63 -5.53 18.35
C ASP A 335 -13.18 -5.70 17.91
N SER A 336 -12.35 -4.68 18.15
CA SER A 336 -10.96 -4.63 17.68
C SER A 336 -10.11 -5.79 18.21
N GLU A 337 -10.25 -6.19 19.47
CA GLU A 337 -9.46 -7.29 20.06
C GLU A 337 -9.81 -8.64 19.41
N ARG A 338 -11.08 -8.87 19.10
CA ARG A 338 -11.52 -10.08 18.37
C ARG A 338 -10.99 -10.08 16.94
N LEU A 339 -11.00 -8.92 16.28
CA LEU A 339 -10.47 -8.79 14.92
C LEU A 339 -8.96 -9.00 14.89
N ILE A 340 -8.21 -8.41 15.83
CA ILE A 340 -6.76 -8.62 15.97
C ILE A 340 -6.46 -10.11 16.10
N SER A 341 -7.11 -10.79 17.04
CA SER A 341 -6.91 -12.23 17.26
C SER A 341 -7.28 -13.09 16.04
N ALA A 342 -8.22 -12.64 15.22
CA ALA A 342 -8.61 -13.34 14.00
C ALA A 342 -7.68 -13.05 12.82
N LEU A 343 -6.97 -11.92 12.83
CA LEU A 343 -5.99 -11.56 11.81
C LEU A 343 -4.62 -12.19 12.09
N GLU A 344 -4.20 -12.29 13.35
CA GLU A 344 -2.91 -12.88 13.74
C GLU A 344 -2.75 -14.31 13.20
N GLY A 345 -1.81 -14.53 12.30
CA GLY A 345 -1.55 -15.82 11.63
C GLY A 345 -2.53 -16.17 10.50
N HIS A 346 -3.45 -15.27 10.16
CA HIS A 346 -4.39 -15.53 9.07
C HIS A 346 -3.71 -15.49 7.70
N ARG A 347 -3.89 -16.57 6.93
CA ARG A 347 -3.44 -16.68 5.54
C ARG A 347 -4.59 -16.47 4.58
N TYR A 348 -4.31 -15.80 3.48
CA TYR A 348 -5.30 -15.51 2.45
C TYR A 348 -4.68 -15.35 1.07
N THR A 349 -5.49 -15.52 0.03
CA THR A 349 -5.17 -15.21 -1.36
C THR A 349 -6.19 -14.23 -1.88
N LEU A 350 -5.76 -13.13 -2.49
CA LEU A 350 -6.68 -12.13 -3.06
C LEU A 350 -6.20 -11.63 -4.43
N LEU A 351 -5.26 -10.68 -4.49
CA LEU A 351 -4.81 -10.07 -5.74
C LEU A 351 -3.54 -10.70 -6.31
N LYS A 352 -2.89 -11.53 -5.54
CA LYS A 352 -1.67 -12.29 -5.88
C LYS A 352 -1.62 -13.60 -5.08
N ASP A 353 -0.47 -14.23 -4.97
CA ASP A 353 -0.21 -15.42 -4.19
C ASP A 353 -0.62 -15.32 -2.71
N GLU A 354 -0.45 -16.42 -1.96
CA GLU A 354 -0.80 -16.47 -0.55
C GLU A 354 -0.02 -15.43 0.26
N GLN A 355 -0.74 -14.74 1.13
CA GLN A 355 -0.25 -13.73 2.06
C GLN A 355 -0.62 -14.12 3.49
N GLU A 356 0.16 -13.67 4.48
CA GLU A 356 -0.10 -13.91 5.89
C GLU A 356 -0.04 -12.62 6.70
N TRP A 357 -1.02 -12.39 7.56
CA TRP A 357 -0.92 -11.44 8.65
C TRP A 357 -0.12 -12.06 9.79
N ARG A 358 1.17 -11.80 9.83
CA ARG A 358 2.09 -12.45 10.77
C ARG A 358 1.81 -12.01 12.21
N ALA A 359 1.70 -12.99 13.13
CA ALA A 359 1.20 -12.75 14.48
C ALA A 359 2.16 -11.95 15.38
N PHE A 360 3.48 -12.10 15.23
CA PHE A 360 4.41 -11.49 16.18
C PHE A 360 4.70 -10.01 15.90
N ASP A 361 4.50 -9.52 14.68
CA ASP A 361 4.83 -8.15 14.29
C ASP A 361 3.75 -7.45 13.44
N HIS A 362 2.65 -8.14 13.12
CA HIS A 362 1.55 -7.62 12.30
C HIS A 362 1.97 -7.13 10.91
N GLN A 363 3.11 -7.62 10.41
CA GLN A 363 3.50 -7.45 9.03
C GLN A 363 2.70 -8.39 8.13
N ASN A 364 2.14 -7.87 7.04
CA ASN A 364 1.68 -8.72 5.96
C ASN A 364 2.89 -9.32 5.24
N VAL A 365 3.07 -10.63 5.37
CA VAL A 365 4.11 -11.39 4.70
C VAL A 365 3.60 -11.78 3.33
N GLN A 366 4.29 -11.35 2.29
CA GLN A 366 3.85 -11.43 0.90
C GLN A 366 5.05 -11.46 -0.04
N SER A 367 4.89 -12.03 -1.23
CA SER A 367 5.90 -11.95 -2.28
C SER A 367 6.19 -10.50 -2.65
N VAL A 368 7.46 -10.20 -2.88
CA VAL A 368 7.97 -8.89 -3.29
C VAL A 368 8.75 -9.03 -4.58
N TYR A 369 8.74 -7.98 -5.40
CA TYR A 369 9.23 -8.02 -6.77
C TYR A 369 10.37 -7.03 -6.97
N ALA A 370 11.49 -7.51 -7.55
CA ALA A 370 12.48 -6.65 -8.17
C ALA A 370 11.99 -6.28 -9.57
N VAL A 371 12.08 -5.01 -9.91
CA VAL A 371 11.56 -4.48 -11.17
C VAL A 371 12.58 -3.59 -11.85
N ARG A 372 12.49 -3.54 -13.18
CA ARG A 372 13.17 -2.55 -14.03
C ARG A 372 12.13 -1.73 -14.77
N ILE A 373 12.40 -0.45 -14.96
CA ILE A 373 11.51 0.40 -15.76
C ILE A 373 11.75 0.14 -17.24
N ASN A 374 10.68 -0.17 -17.93
CA ASN A 374 10.65 -0.45 -19.36
C ASN A 374 11.17 0.71 -20.22
N PRO A 375 11.73 0.43 -21.42
CA PRO A 375 12.04 1.44 -22.40
C PRO A 375 10.80 2.27 -22.77
N ARG A 376 11.03 3.53 -23.13
CA ARG A 376 9.96 4.47 -23.50
C ARG A 376 8.98 3.90 -24.54
N ASP A 377 9.50 3.21 -25.55
CA ASP A 377 8.66 2.72 -26.64
C ASP A 377 7.70 1.62 -26.17
N THR A 378 8.11 0.76 -25.25
CA THR A 378 7.23 -0.23 -24.59
C THR A 378 6.11 0.47 -23.84
N VAL A 379 6.46 1.46 -23.01
CA VAL A 379 5.46 2.22 -22.24
C VAL A 379 4.47 2.92 -23.17
N MET A 380 4.95 3.55 -24.25
CA MET A 380 4.10 4.30 -25.18
C MET A 380 3.22 3.42 -26.08
N ALA A 381 3.53 2.13 -26.21
CA ALA A 381 2.72 1.17 -26.94
C ALA A 381 1.52 0.65 -26.14
N ASP A 382 1.54 0.78 -24.82
CA ASP A 382 0.43 0.37 -23.97
C ASP A 382 -0.79 1.28 -24.12
N ARG A 383 -1.99 0.72 -23.93
CA ARG A 383 -3.30 1.40 -24.02
C ARG A 383 -3.37 2.69 -23.22
N PHE A 384 -2.87 2.67 -21.97
CA PHE A 384 -2.86 3.82 -21.06
C PHE A 384 -1.48 4.48 -20.96
N ARG A 385 -0.47 3.94 -21.67
CA ARG A 385 0.93 4.37 -21.61
C ARG A 385 1.50 4.17 -20.19
N GLN A 386 1.17 3.04 -19.57
CA GLN A 386 1.49 2.73 -18.17
C GLN A 386 2.19 1.37 -17.99
N ASP A 387 2.66 0.74 -19.10
CA ASP A 387 3.48 -0.48 -19.00
C ASP A 387 4.93 -0.15 -18.62
N TYR A 388 5.10 0.35 -17.40
CA TYR A 388 6.41 0.77 -16.89
C TYR A 388 7.25 -0.38 -16.34
N PHE A 389 6.65 -1.47 -15.86
CA PHE A 389 7.35 -2.44 -15.03
C PHE A 389 7.67 -3.74 -15.74
N GLU A 390 8.96 -3.99 -15.95
CA GLU A 390 9.47 -5.33 -16.21
C GLU A 390 9.73 -6.04 -14.88
N ILE A 391 9.15 -7.21 -14.66
CA ILE A 391 9.38 -8.01 -13.45
C ILE A 391 10.67 -8.80 -13.65
N LEU A 392 11.73 -8.47 -12.90
CA LEU A 392 13.02 -9.16 -12.97
C LEU A 392 13.02 -10.46 -12.16
N GLY A 393 12.24 -10.50 -11.08
CA GLY A 393 12.12 -11.63 -10.20
C GLY A 393 11.22 -11.36 -9.01
N ALA A 394 10.83 -12.44 -8.34
CA ALA A 394 10.06 -12.39 -7.11
C ALA A 394 10.84 -13.06 -5.97
N MET A 395 10.61 -12.60 -4.76
CA MET A 395 11.06 -13.27 -3.54
C MET A 395 9.85 -13.56 -2.67
N GLU A 396 9.66 -14.82 -2.29
CA GLU A 396 8.59 -15.23 -1.38
C GLU A 396 8.64 -14.47 -0.06
N GLY A 397 7.48 -14.15 0.50
CA GLY A 397 7.35 -13.28 1.64
C GLY A 397 8.14 -13.70 2.87
N GLU A 398 8.14 -14.99 3.22
CA GLU A 398 8.92 -15.51 4.36
C GLU A 398 10.43 -15.35 4.16
N ARG A 399 10.92 -15.52 2.94
CA ARG A 399 12.33 -15.28 2.61
C ARG A 399 12.70 -13.82 2.60
N ALA A 400 11.74 -12.96 2.20
CA ALA A 400 11.96 -11.52 2.13
C ALA A 400 11.92 -10.85 3.50
N ALA A 401 11.03 -11.29 4.39
CA ALA A 401 10.78 -10.67 5.69
C ALA A 401 11.88 -10.94 6.72
N GLN A 402 11.96 -10.07 7.73
CA GLN A 402 12.76 -10.33 8.92
C GLN A 402 12.28 -11.61 9.63
N THR A 403 13.21 -12.38 10.15
CA THR A 403 12.88 -13.45 11.09
C THR A 403 12.42 -12.86 12.43
N GLN A 404 11.70 -13.66 13.24
CA GLN A 404 11.30 -13.22 14.58
C GLN A 404 12.52 -12.87 15.46
N VAL A 405 13.62 -13.58 15.31
CA VAL A 405 14.86 -13.33 16.05
C VAL A 405 15.47 -11.98 15.68
N GLU A 406 15.53 -11.64 14.40
CA GLU A 406 16.02 -10.35 13.92
C GLU A 406 15.12 -9.21 14.38
N TRP A 407 13.80 -9.38 14.29
CA TRP A 407 12.82 -8.40 14.76
C TRP A 407 12.92 -8.16 16.29
N ILE A 408 13.03 -9.22 17.11
CA ILE A 408 13.24 -9.09 18.55
C ILE A 408 14.55 -8.37 18.86
N ALA A 409 15.63 -8.71 18.14
CA ALA A 409 16.94 -8.08 18.35
C ALA A 409 16.88 -6.58 18.03
N GLU A 410 16.18 -6.20 16.96
CA GLU A 410 15.99 -4.80 16.59
C GLU A 410 15.15 -4.04 17.64
N ARG A 411 14.02 -4.59 18.06
CA ARG A 411 13.20 -3.97 19.13
C ARG A 411 13.98 -3.75 20.42
N ARG A 412 14.79 -4.72 20.84
CA ARG A 412 15.64 -4.60 22.05
C ARG A 412 16.66 -3.48 21.95
N ARG A 413 17.22 -3.19 20.77
CA ARG A 413 18.13 -2.04 20.56
C ARG A 413 17.47 -0.71 20.88
N TYR A 414 16.14 -0.64 20.73
CA TYR A 414 15.33 0.55 21.04
C TYR A 414 14.62 0.47 22.39
N GLY A 415 14.99 -0.49 23.26
CA GLY A 415 14.35 -0.67 24.57
C GLY A 415 12.92 -1.14 24.54
N GLN A 416 12.46 -1.69 23.40
CA GLN A 416 11.09 -2.18 23.23
C GLN A 416 10.95 -3.64 23.67
N PRO A 417 9.78 -4.05 24.19
CA PRO A 417 9.53 -5.44 24.56
C PRO A 417 9.60 -6.37 23.34
N PRO A 418 9.92 -7.67 23.54
CA PRO A 418 10.05 -8.66 22.46
C PRO A 418 8.71 -9.14 21.89
N ARG A 419 7.65 -8.38 22.13
CA ARG A 419 6.27 -8.62 21.65
C ARG A 419 5.56 -7.30 21.41
N LEU A 420 4.47 -7.33 20.65
CA LEU A 420 3.56 -6.18 20.54
C LEU A 420 2.68 -6.05 21.79
N GLU A 421 2.47 -4.82 22.26
CA GLU A 421 1.61 -4.48 23.41
C GLU A 421 0.53 -3.47 23.01
#